data_f65df9ed5134f0e87720fd2b8389f775
#
_entry.id   f65df9ed5134f0e87720fd2b8389f775
#
_cell.length_a   1.000
_cell.length_b   1.000
_cell.length_c   1.000
_cell.angle_alpha   90.00
_cell.angle_beta   90.00
_cell.angle_gamma   90.00
#
_symmetry.space_group_name_H-M   'P 1'
#
loop_
_entity.id
_entity.type
_entity.pdbx_description
1 polymer ?
#
loop_
_entity_poly.entity_id
_entity_poly.type
_entity_poly.pdbx_seq_one_letter_code
_entity_poly.pdbx_strand_id
1 'polypeptide(L)'
;MAIKDIADWVMSDKTECTQFIRDLLNNPEALREQPTICELHGHNWKGKADLITTDETGQYVIIDFKTTSGNPSDFNKWTLDSFGYNSQAYLYKEMYGMNFKFIFIGKKPKEDSKGKVYYDVCEITPSQDTLDMGRTRVMEALEQYEKYYGEGATEDVRASYTKKVI
;
A
#
# COMPACT_ATOMS: atom_id res chain seq x y z
N MET A 1 13.46 9.47 12.77
CA MET A 1 14.12 10.57 12.06
C MET A 1 13.51 10.72 10.67
N ALA A 2 13.71 9.81 9.74
CA ALA A 2 13.25 9.97 8.35
C ALA A 2 11.75 10.30 8.13
N ILE A 3 10.82 9.75 8.90
CA ILE A 3 9.38 9.99 8.71
C ILE A 3 9.00 11.43 9.12
N LYS A 4 9.58 11.93 10.21
CA LYS A 4 9.35 13.31 10.65
C LYS A 4 9.90 14.30 9.61
N ASP A 5 11.10 14.03 9.10
CA ASP A 5 11.77 14.90 8.12
C ASP A 5 10.95 14.97 6.81
N ILE A 6 10.35 13.84 6.38
CA ILE A 6 9.42 13.79 5.24
C ILE A 6 8.16 14.59 5.51
N ALA A 7 7.56 14.45 6.70
CA ALA A 7 6.36 15.21 7.05
C ALA A 7 6.64 16.71 7.08
N ASP A 8 7.75 17.13 7.69
CA ASP A 8 8.18 18.53 7.72
C ASP A 8 8.44 19.07 6.30
N TRP A 9 9.04 18.27 5.42
CA TRP A 9 9.22 18.63 4.02
C TRP A 9 7.89 18.79 3.28
N VAL A 10 6.97 17.82 3.39
CA VAL A 10 5.62 17.92 2.79
C VAL A 10 4.90 19.17 3.23
N MET A 11 5.02 19.55 4.50
CA MET A 11 4.32 20.73 5.05
C MET A 11 4.98 22.07 4.71
N SER A 12 6.29 22.10 4.50
CA SER A 12 7.06 23.33 4.30
C SER A 12 7.39 23.65 2.84
N ASP A 13 7.58 22.63 2.02
CA ASP A 13 7.92 22.80 0.61
C ASP A 13 6.70 23.22 -0.23
N LYS A 14 6.93 24.04 -1.26
CA LYS A 14 5.89 24.60 -2.14
C LYS A 14 5.98 24.07 -3.57
N THR A 15 6.52 22.88 -3.77
CA THR A 15 6.50 22.21 -5.07
C THR A 15 5.11 21.64 -5.38
N GLU A 16 4.81 21.42 -6.66
CA GLU A 16 3.55 20.79 -7.08
C GLU A 16 3.32 19.44 -6.39
N CYS A 17 4.40 18.64 -6.25
CA CYS A 17 4.35 17.34 -5.61
C CYS A 17 3.91 17.43 -4.14
N THR A 18 4.50 18.34 -3.34
CA THR A 18 4.11 18.53 -1.94
C THR A 18 2.75 19.19 -1.81
N GLN A 19 2.39 20.07 -2.75
CA GLN A 19 1.05 20.65 -2.80
C GLN A 19 -0.01 19.56 -3.04
N PHE A 20 0.21 18.68 -4.02
CA PHE A 20 -0.66 17.55 -4.29
C PHE A 20 -0.90 16.68 -3.03
N ILE A 21 0.16 16.31 -2.32
CA ILE A 21 0.02 15.52 -1.08
C ILE A 21 -0.76 16.31 -0.01
N ARG A 22 -0.49 17.61 0.17
CA ARG A 22 -1.24 18.45 1.11
C ARG A 22 -2.71 18.54 0.75
N ASP A 23 -3.04 18.69 -0.54
CA ASP A 23 -4.42 18.76 -1.01
C ASP A 23 -5.17 17.47 -0.72
N LEU A 24 -4.55 16.31 -0.93
CA LEU A 24 -5.10 15.02 -0.53
C LEU A 24 -5.33 14.95 1.00
N LEU A 25 -4.31 15.32 1.78
CA LEU A 25 -4.37 15.25 3.24
C LEU A 25 -5.34 16.27 3.87
N ASN A 26 -5.57 17.41 3.22
CA ASN A 26 -6.43 18.48 3.72
C ASN A 26 -7.83 18.49 3.07
N ASN A 27 -8.11 17.58 2.14
CA ASN A 27 -9.44 17.47 1.54
C ASN A 27 -10.49 17.19 2.62
N PRO A 28 -11.45 18.09 2.87
CA PRO A 28 -12.46 17.92 3.92
C PRO A 28 -13.46 16.79 3.62
N GLU A 29 -13.61 16.41 2.35
CA GLU A 29 -14.50 15.33 1.92
C GLU A 29 -13.83 13.96 1.93
N ALA A 30 -12.51 13.90 2.14
CA ALA A 30 -11.79 12.65 2.20
C ALA A 30 -12.06 11.91 3.51
N LEU A 31 -12.36 10.62 3.41
CA LEU A 31 -12.48 9.72 4.55
C LEU A 31 -11.09 9.19 4.92
N ARG A 32 -10.72 9.30 6.20
CA ARG A 32 -9.41 8.88 6.72
C ARG A 32 -9.56 7.69 7.63
N GLU A 33 -8.56 6.79 7.60
CA GLU A 33 -8.51 5.63 8.48
C GLU A 33 -9.84 4.83 8.44
N GLN A 34 -10.42 4.69 7.24
CA GLN A 34 -11.75 4.13 7.07
C GLN A 34 -11.72 2.60 7.19
N PRO A 35 -12.32 2.00 8.23
CA PRO A 35 -12.38 0.56 8.39
C PRO A 35 -13.46 -0.07 7.51
N THR A 36 -13.21 -1.33 7.12
CA THR A 36 -14.23 -2.19 6.51
C THR A 36 -14.10 -3.63 7.00
N ILE A 37 -15.22 -4.33 7.02
CA ILE A 37 -15.29 -5.78 7.22
C ILE A 37 -16.20 -6.33 6.13
N CYS A 38 -15.75 -7.34 5.40
CA CYS A 38 -16.56 -7.99 4.38
C CYS A 38 -16.19 -9.48 4.27
N GLU A 39 -17.09 -10.25 3.70
CA GLU A 39 -16.81 -11.61 3.26
C GLU A 39 -16.24 -11.57 1.84
N LEU A 40 -15.09 -12.20 1.63
CA LEU A 40 -14.44 -12.36 0.33
C LEU A 40 -13.79 -13.74 0.26
N HIS A 41 -14.06 -14.47 -0.81
CA HIS A 41 -13.56 -15.84 -1.01
C HIS A 41 -13.91 -16.81 0.13
N GLY A 42 -15.11 -16.67 0.72
CA GLY A 42 -15.57 -17.52 1.82
C GLY A 42 -14.96 -17.21 3.18
N HIS A 43 -14.20 -16.13 3.31
CA HIS A 43 -13.57 -15.71 4.57
C HIS A 43 -13.95 -14.29 4.94
N ASN A 44 -13.96 -14.00 6.25
CA ASN A 44 -14.13 -12.66 6.77
C ASN A 44 -12.82 -11.89 6.77
N TRP A 45 -12.80 -10.81 6.04
CA TRP A 45 -11.66 -9.89 5.93
C TRP A 45 -11.96 -8.58 6.64
N LYS A 46 -10.92 -8.01 7.22
CA LYS A 46 -10.97 -6.65 7.75
C LYS A 46 -9.84 -5.83 7.17
N GLY A 47 -10.11 -4.61 6.80
CA GLY A 47 -9.15 -3.65 6.28
C GLY A 47 -9.41 -2.26 6.84
N LYS A 48 -8.41 -1.40 6.70
CA LYS A 48 -8.54 0.01 7.04
C LYS A 48 -7.79 0.81 5.99
N ALA A 49 -8.53 1.56 5.16
CA ALA A 49 -7.96 2.41 4.14
C ALA A 49 -7.38 3.69 4.77
N ASP A 50 -6.15 4.08 4.40
CA ASP A 50 -5.51 5.30 4.91
C ASP A 50 -6.31 6.53 4.51
N LEU A 51 -6.70 6.62 3.24
CA LEU A 51 -7.47 7.73 2.69
C LEU A 51 -8.40 7.22 1.59
N ILE A 52 -9.65 7.69 1.56
CA ILE A 52 -10.58 7.54 0.44
C ILE A 52 -10.97 8.92 -0.02
N THR A 53 -10.82 9.20 -1.30
CA THR A 53 -11.17 10.47 -1.94
C THR A 53 -11.77 10.24 -3.31
N THR A 54 -12.05 11.28 -4.06
CA THR A 54 -12.45 11.19 -5.47
C THR A 54 -11.27 11.51 -6.38
N ASP A 55 -11.18 10.80 -7.49
CA ASP A 55 -10.23 11.10 -8.57
C ASP A 55 -10.76 12.21 -9.50
N GLU A 56 -10.01 12.53 -10.55
CA GLU A 56 -10.35 13.57 -11.52
C GLU A 56 -11.66 13.29 -12.29
N THR A 57 -12.11 12.03 -12.31
CA THR A 57 -13.37 11.63 -12.93
C THR A 57 -14.55 11.65 -11.97
N GLY A 58 -14.32 11.97 -10.70
CA GLY A 58 -15.31 11.95 -9.62
C GLY A 58 -15.58 10.55 -9.06
N GLN A 59 -14.77 9.54 -9.42
CA GLN A 59 -14.88 8.20 -8.87
C GLN A 59 -14.09 8.08 -7.56
N TYR A 60 -14.64 7.31 -6.62
CA TYR A 60 -13.92 7.03 -5.37
C TYR A 60 -12.67 6.21 -5.62
N VAL A 61 -11.60 6.61 -4.96
CA VAL A 61 -10.29 5.96 -5.02
C VAL A 61 -9.69 5.86 -3.62
N ILE A 62 -9.10 4.71 -3.32
CA ILE A 62 -8.33 4.48 -2.11
C ILE A 62 -6.89 4.94 -2.39
N ILE A 63 -6.35 5.76 -1.50
CA ILE A 63 -4.95 6.16 -1.50
C ILE A 63 -4.27 5.51 -0.29
N ASP A 64 -3.20 4.78 -0.54
CA ASP A 64 -2.37 4.17 0.50
C ASP A 64 -0.95 4.77 0.44
N PHE A 65 -0.50 5.34 1.55
CA PHE A 65 0.80 5.99 1.66
C PHE A 65 1.87 5.00 2.11
N LYS A 66 2.95 4.94 1.37
CA LYS A 66 4.10 4.07 1.67
C LYS A 66 5.39 4.87 1.68
N THR A 67 6.26 4.56 2.63
CA THR A 67 7.64 5.06 2.60
C THR A 67 8.59 3.92 2.22
N THR A 68 9.62 4.23 1.41
CA THR A 68 10.58 3.23 0.94
C THR A 68 12.01 3.71 1.08
N SER A 69 12.94 2.77 1.31
CA SER A 69 14.40 3.04 1.24
C SER A 69 14.95 2.96 -0.17
N GLY A 70 14.20 2.37 -1.11
CA GLY A 70 14.50 2.35 -2.53
C GLY A 70 14.10 3.66 -3.22
N ASN A 71 14.39 3.75 -4.52
CA ASN A 71 13.87 4.83 -5.36
C ASN A 71 12.46 4.45 -5.84
N PRO A 72 11.40 5.19 -5.44
CA PRO A 72 10.03 4.83 -5.80
C PRO A 72 9.77 4.88 -7.31
N SER A 73 10.52 5.69 -8.07
CA SER A 73 10.36 5.78 -9.53
C SER A 73 10.83 4.52 -10.28
N ASP A 74 11.62 3.65 -9.63
CA ASP A 74 12.09 2.39 -10.22
C ASP A 74 11.11 1.24 -9.98
N PHE A 75 10.02 1.48 -9.23
CA PHE A 75 9.05 0.45 -8.89
C PHE A 75 8.29 -0.01 -10.13
N ASN A 76 8.11 -1.32 -10.22
CA ASN A 76 7.35 -1.99 -11.26
C ASN A 76 6.51 -3.12 -10.65
N LYS A 77 5.76 -3.85 -11.46
CA LYS A 77 4.89 -4.93 -10.98
C LYS A 77 5.62 -6.01 -10.16
N TRP A 78 6.87 -6.31 -10.49
CA TRP A 78 7.67 -7.29 -9.76
C TRP A 78 8.13 -6.77 -8.39
N THR A 79 8.41 -5.47 -8.30
CA THR A 79 8.70 -4.81 -7.03
C THR A 79 7.46 -4.83 -6.13
N LEU A 80 6.29 -4.49 -6.66
CA LEU A 80 5.03 -4.56 -5.92
C LEU A 80 4.73 -5.98 -5.46
N ASP A 81 5.00 -6.97 -6.31
CA ASP A 81 4.83 -8.39 -5.99
C ASP A 81 5.76 -8.84 -4.86
N SER A 82 7.04 -8.48 -4.92
CA SER A 82 8.04 -8.90 -3.92
C SER A 82 7.74 -8.37 -2.50
N PHE A 83 7.05 -7.24 -2.39
CA PHE A 83 6.61 -6.66 -1.12
C PHE A 83 5.16 -7.02 -0.74
N GLY A 84 4.44 -7.77 -1.57
CA GLY A 84 3.04 -8.12 -1.35
C GLY A 84 2.06 -6.95 -1.55
N TYR A 85 2.49 -5.86 -2.15
CA TYR A 85 1.64 -4.70 -2.41
C TYR A 85 0.57 -4.97 -3.46
N ASN A 86 0.84 -5.88 -4.41
CA ASN A 86 -0.17 -6.35 -5.35
C ASN A 86 -1.34 -7.06 -4.66
N SER A 87 -1.05 -7.89 -3.64
CA SER A 87 -2.08 -8.55 -2.82
C SER A 87 -2.88 -7.55 -2.02
N GLN A 88 -2.23 -6.54 -1.43
CA GLN A 88 -2.90 -5.45 -0.73
C GLN A 88 -3.83 -4.68 -1.67
N ALA A 89 -3.34 -4.27 -2.84
CA ALA A 89 -4.14 -3.54 -3.82
C ALA A 89 -5.36 -4.33 -4.28
N TYR A 90 -5.17 -5.63 -4.58
CA TYR A 90 -6.27 -6.52 -4.94
C TYR A 90 -7.31 -6.60 -3.83
N LEU A 91 -6.89 -6.95 -2.60
CA LEU A 91 -7.81 -7.09 -1.46
C LEU A 91 -8.58 -5.81 -1.19
N TYR A 92 -7.92 -4.66 -1.14
CA TYR A 92 -8.59 -3.39 -0.85
C TYR A 92 -9.56 -2.99 -1.96
N LYS A 93 -9.19 -3.21 -3.23
CA LYS A 93 -10.09 -2.99 -4.35
C LYS A 93 -11.37 -3.82 -4.24
N GLU A 94 -11.24 -5.12 -3.92
CA GLU A 94 -12.39 -6.01 -3.76
C GLU A 94 -13.22 -5.66 -2.51
N MET A 95 -12.56 -5.40 -1.38
CA MET A 95 -13.24 -5.12 -0.11
C MET A 95 -14.05 -3.83 -0.12
N TYR A 96 -13.58 -2.81 -0.82
CA TYR A 96 -14.24 -1.49 -0.86
C TYR A 96 -15.02 -1.26 -2.16
N GLY A 97 -14.79 -2.06 -3.20
CA GLY A 97 -15.40 -1.83 -4.54
C GLY A 97 -14.93 -0.54 -5.22
N MET A 98 -13.72 -0.08 -4.91
CA MET A 98 -13.16 1.20 -5.37
C MET A 98 -11.82 1.00 -6.08
N ASN A 99 -11.41 1.98 -6.88
CA ASN A 99 -10.06 2.01 -7.44
C ASN A 99 -9.03 2.19 -6.31
N PHE A 100 -7.78 1.79 -6.58
CA PHE A 100 -6.71 1.82 -5.59
C PHE A 100 -5.44 2.44 -6.19
N LYS A 101 -4.76 3.27 -5.40
CA LYS A 101 -3.49 3.89 -5.75
C LYS A 101 -2.53 3.87 -4.56
N PHE A 102 -1.24 3.72 -4.83
CA PHE A 102 -0.17 3.95 -3.87
C PHE A 102 0.45 5.33 -4.08
N ILE A 103 0.83 5.99 -3.00
CA ILE A 103 1.77 7.11 -3.01
C ILE A 103 3.01 6.68 -2.25
N PHE A 104 4.08 6.39 -3.00
CA PHE A 104 5.38 6.04 -2.43
C PHE A 104 6.24 7.29 -2.24
N ILE A 105 6.84 7.41 -1.05
CA ILE A 105 7.78 8.49 -0.73
C ILE A 105 9.12 7.86 -0.34
N GLY A 106 10.19 8.25 -1.04
CA GLY A 106 11.55 7.82 -0.73
C GLY A 106 12.01 8.35 0.61
N LYS A 107 12.67 7.52 1.43
CA LYS A 107 13.22 7.94 2.73
C LYS A 107 14.57 8.66 2.63
N LYS A 108 15.24 8.56 1.47
CA LYS A 108 16.54 9.18 1.25
C LYS A 108 16.36 10.59 0.73
N PRO A 109 16.78 11.63 1.46
CA PRO A 109 16.77 12.99 0.95
C PRO A 109 17.72 13.12 -0.23
N LYS A 110 17.34 13.95 -1.18
CA LYS A 110 18.15 14.39 -2.32
C LYS A 110 18.29 15.91 -2.25
N GLU A 111 19.28 16.43 -2.96
CA GLU A 111 19.48 17.87 -3.07
C GLU A 111 19.42 18.28 -4.54
N ASP A 112 18.79 19.39 -4.81
CA ASP A 112 18.79 20.02 -6.12
C ASP A 112 20.09 20.82 -6.35
N SER A 113 20.26 21.40 -7.53
CA SER A 113 21.42 22.20 -7.89
C SER A 113 21.59 23.49 -7.04
N LYS A 114 20.61 23.82 -6.24
CA LYS A 114 20.62 24.98 -5.32
C LYS A 114 20.77 24.57 -3.85
N GLY A 115 21.03 23.26 -3.59
CA GLY A 115 21.16 22.72 -2.24
C GLY A 115 19.82 22.58 -1.50
N LYS A 116 18.68 22.65 -2.19
CA LYS A 116 17.37 22.45 -1.59
C LYS A 116 17.09 20.94 -1.46
N VAL A 117 16.75 20.52 -0.25
CA VAL A 117 16.40 19.13 0.04
C VAL A 117 15.01 18.81 -0.49
N TYR A 118 14.88 17.63 -1.13
CA TYR A 118 13.62 17.06 -1.56
C TYR A 118 13.61 15.52 -1.41
N TYR A 119 12.43 14.93 -1.54
CA TYR A 119 12.24 13.48 -1.54
C TYR A 119 11.53 13.06 -2.81
N ASP A 120 11.91 11.89 -3.34
CA ASP A 120 11.19 11.33 -4.50
C ASP A 120 9.80 10.87 -4.08
N VAL A 121 8.84 11.18 -4.91
CA VAL A 121 7.46 10.71 -4.78
C VAL A 121 7.03 10.05 -6.08
N CYS A 122 6.33 8.94 -5.97
CA CYS A 122 5.76 8.25 -7.11
C CYS A 122 4.33 7.80 -6.79
N GLU A 123 3.37 8.24 -7.59
CA GLU A 123 2.02 7.71 -7.60
C GLU A 123 1.97 6.47 -8.50
N ILE A 124 1.47 5.37 -7.98
CA ILE A 124 1.33 4.11 -8.72
C ILE A 124 -0.12 3.65 -8.70
N THR A 125 -0.72 3.55 -9.87
CA THR A 125 -1.99 2.86 -10.08
C THR A 125 -1.69 1.44 -10.54
N PRO A 126 -2.06 0.40 -9.74
CA PRO A 126 -1.84 -0.99 -10.14
C PRO A 126 -2.58 -1.31 -11.44
N SER A 127 -1.86 -1.88 -12.42
CA SER A 127 -2.46 -2.38 -13.64
C SER A 127 -3.30 -3.64 -13.38
N GLN A 128 -4.14 -4.03 -14.35
CA GLN A 128 -4.90 -5.27 -14.23
C GLN A 128 -3.98 -6.49 -14.02
N ASP A 129 -2.87 -6.57 -14.74
CA ASP A 129 -1.86 -7.64 -14.54
C ASP A 129 -1.35 -7.68 -13.08
N THR A 130 -1.11 -6.50 -12.48
CA THR A 130 -0.66 -6.40 -11.08
C THR A 130 -1.73 -6.90 -10.12
N LEU A 131 -2.99 -6.56 -10.37
CA LEU A 131 -4.13 -7.01 -9.57
C LEU A 131 -4.35 -8.52 -9.71
N ASP A 132 -4.21 -9.07 -10.92
CA ASP A 132 -4.34 -10.51 -11.18
C ASP A 132 -3.22 -11.31 -10.49
N MET A 133 -1.99 -10.81 -10.47
CA MET A 133 -0.90 -11.37 -9.67
C MET A 133 -1.24 -11.33 -8.17
N GLY A 134 -1.80 -10.22 -7.70
CA GLY A 134 -2.24 -10.07 -6.31
C GLY A 134 -3.33 -11.06 -5.94
N ARG A 135 -4.32 -11.24 -6.81
CA ARG A 135 -5.37 -12.25 -6.65
C ARG A 135 -4.78 -13.65 -6.53
N THR A 136 -3.88 -14.02 -7.43
CA THR A 136 -3.24 -15.34 -7.42
C THR A 136 -2.57 -15.61 -6.08
N ARG A 137 -1.79 -14.66 -5.56
CA ARG A 137 -1.13 -14.79 -4.25
C ARG A 137 -2.12 -14.90 -3.09
N VAL A 138 -3.21 -14.15 -3.14
CA VAL A 138 -4.27 -14.24 -2.11
C VAL A 138 -4.90 -15.63 -2.12
N MET A 139 -5.21 -16.18 -3.30
CA MET A 139 -5.78 -17.52 -3.41
C MET A 139 -4.82 -18.60 -2.93
N GLU A 140 -3.53 -18.52 -3.30
CA GLU A 140 -2.50 -19.44 -2.78
C GLU A 140 -2.37 -19.35 -1.25
N ALA A 141 -2.44 -18.15 -0.68
CA ALA A 141 -2.40 -17.96 0.76
C ALA A 141 -3.64 -18.56 1.46
N LEU A 142 -4.82 -18.45 0.85
CA LEU A 142 -6.05 -19.05 1.36
C LEU A 142 -5.98 -20.59 1.32
N GLU A 143 -5.46 -21.18 0.23
CA GLU A 143 -5.24 -22.62 0.16
C GLU A 143 -4.33 -23.13 1.29
N GLN A 144 -3.25 -22.38 1.59
CA GLN A 144 -2.37 -22.71 2.71
C GLN A 144 -3.09 -22.51 4.06
N TYR A 145 -3.90 -21.46 4.19
CA TYR A 145 -4.68 -21.24 5.40
C TYR A 145 -5.65 -22.39 5.66
N GLU A 146 -6.42 -22.82 4.65
CA GLU A 146 -7.35 -23.94 4.77
C GLU A 146 -6.64 -25.26 5.12
N LYS A 147 -5.49 -25.47 4.52
CA LYS A 147 -4.69 -26.69 4.76
C LYS A 147 -4.26 -26.83 6.22
N TYR A 148 -3.96 -25.72 6.91
CA TYR A 148 -3.41 -25.73 8.26
C TYR A 148 -4.38 -25.26 9.34
N TYR A 149 -5.34 -24.42 9.01
CA TYR A 149 -6.19 -23.71 9.99
C TYR A 149 -7.69 -23.77 9.68
N GLY A 150 -8.10 -24.23 8.49
CA GLY A 150 -9.50 -24.39 8.12
C GLY A 150 -10.21 -25.48 8.94
N GLU A 151 -11.54 -25.51 8.89
CA GLU A 151 -12.36 -26.51 9.60
C GLU A 151 -12.02 -27.96 9.19
N GLY A 152 -11.53 -28.15 7.95
CA GLY A 152 -11.07 -29.43 7.39
C GLY A 152 -9.57 -29.55 7.31
N ALA A 153 -8.79 -28.90 8.19
CA ALA A 153 -7.34 -28.92 8.13
C ALA A 153 -6.76 -30.34 8.04
N THR A 154 -5.95 -30.58 7.00
CA THR A 154 -5.35 -31.88 6.72
C THR A 154 -3.91 -32.01 7.21
N GLU A 155 -3.32 -30.91 7.64
CA GLU A 155 -1.94 -30.82 8.09
C GLU A 155 -1.84 -30.21 9.49
N ASP A 156 -0.95 -30.77 10.31
CA ASP A 156 -0.61 -30.19 11.60
C ASP A 156 0.35 -29.04 11.45
N VAL A 157 0.08 -27.93 12.14
CA VAL A 157 1.03 -26.83 12.25
C VAL A 157 2.21 -27.28 13.11
N ARG A 158 3.36 -27.47 12.49
CA ARG A 158 4.60 -27.75 13.19
C ARG A 158 5.36 -26.47 13.45
N ALA A 159 5.44 -26.08 14.72
CA ALA A 159 6.35 -25.02 15.11
C ALA A 159 7.80 -25.53 14.98
N SER A 160 8.62 -24.87 14.16
CA SER A 160 10.05 -25.11 14.13
C SER A 160 10.75 -24.04 14.96
N TYR A 161 11.53 -24.45 15.95
CA TYR A 161 12.37 -23.56 16.75
C TYR A 161 13.83 -23.78 16.36
N THR A 162 14.48 -22.73 15.85
CA THR A 162 15.91 -22.77 15.54
C THR A 162 16.64 -21.73 16.41
N LYS A 163 17.56 -22.18 17.26
CA LYS A 163 18.46 -21.30 17.99
C LYS A 163 19.78 -21.19 17.21
N LYS A 164 20.13 -19.97 16.79
CA LYS A 164 21.44 -19.69 16.19
C LYS A 164 22.25 -18.84 17.15
N VAL A 165 23.54 -19.21 17.32
CA VAL A 165 24.57 -18.34 17.90
C VAL A 165 25.37 -17.83 16.72
N ILE A 166 25.44 -16.52 16.54
CA ILE A 166 26.17 -15.85 15.46
C ILE A 166 27.37 -15.18 16.08
#